data_97c8c26e9f533aafbebfd53e6c011c5d
#
_entry.id   97c8c26e9f533aafbebfd53e6c011c5d
#
_cell.length_a   1.000
_cell.length_b   1.000
_cell.length_c   1.000
_cell.angle_alpha   90.00
_cell.angle_beta   90.00
_cell.angle_gamma   90.00
#
_symmetry.space_group_name_H-M   'P 1'
#
loop_
_entity.id
_entity.type
_entity.pdbx_description
1 polymer ?
#
loop_
_entity_poly.entity_id
_entity_poly.type
_entity_poly.pdbx_seq_one_letter_code
_entity_poly.pdbx_strand_id
1 'polypeptide(L)'
;MKWGKNGIIVFAVILIILAAVSASAPVKNIFYGSKGEGEIAYVDLEAVFDAHPARKEAEIFLNQKASQLQQEMEQEAVDVERSGLQNMLREYQQQLTDVESRLLSDLLEEIDSSIKTVAERKEVKLVLEKRNVLYGGYDLTEDVINYIENNFENSAESSEEN
;
A
#
# COMPACT_ATOMS: atom_id res chain seq x y z
N MET A 1 -72.53 10.84 -8.54
CA MET A 1 -71.78 10.86 -9.80
C MET A 1 -71.38 9.43 -10.15
N LYS A 2 -72.08 8.78 -11.11
CA LYS A 2 -71.81 7.37 -11.49
C LYS A 2 -70.65 7.37 -12.46
N TRP A 3 -69.47 7.00 -11.99
CA TRP A 3 -68.32 6.74 -12.86
C TRP A 3 -68.61 5.41 -13.61
N GLY A 4 -68.73 5.50 -14.90
CA GLY A 4 -68.90 4.33 -15.73
C GLY A 4 -67.66 3.42 -15.69
N LYS A 5 -67.85 2.09 -15.91
CA LYS A 5 -66.80 1.07 -15.88
C LYS A 5 -65.55 1.47 -16.63
N ASN A 6 -65.68 2.27 -17.67
CA ASN A 6 -64.54 2.74 -18.51
C ASN A 6 -63.67 3.78 -17.76
N GLY A 7 -64.25 4.62 -16.87
CA GLY A 7 -63.47 5.58 -16.07
C GLY A 7 -62.57 4.92 -15.03
N ILE A 8 -63.03 3.77 -14.46
CA ILE A 8 -62.23 3.00 -13.49
C ILE A 8 -61.04 2.35 -14.17
N ILE A 9 -61.25 1.86 -15.40
CA ILE A 9 -60.16 1.18 -16.18
C ILE A 9 -59.11 2.21 -16.58
N VAL A 10 -59.51 3.39 -17.02
CA VAL A 10 -58.55 4.48 -17.36
C VAL A 10 -57.76 4.95 -16.13
N PHE A 11 -58.39 5.03 -14.98
CA PHE A 11 -57.72 5.41 -13.72
C PHE A 11 -56.74 4.35 -13.26
N ALA A 12 -57.08 3.08 -13.41
CA ALA A 12 -56.19 1.94 -13.09
C ALA A 12 -54.97 1.91 -14.01
N VAL A 13 -55.15 2.19 -15.32
CA VAL A 13 -54.04 2.23 -16.25
C VAL A 13 -53.07 3.40 -15.96
N ILE A 14 -53.63 4.57 -15.60
CA ILE A 14 -52.80 5.72 -15.23
C ILE A 14 -51.99 5.45 -13.92
N LEU A 15 -52.60 4.77 -12.95
CA LEU A 15 -51.93 4.37 -11.72
C LEU A 15 -50.81 3.35 -11.97
N ILE A 16 -50.98 2.42 -12.92
CA ILE A 16 -49.95 1.46 -13.29
C ILE A 16 -48.79 2.16 -14.01
N ILE A 17 -49.07 3.13 -14.88
CA ILE A 17 -48.04 3.93 -15.56
C ILE A 17 -47.26 4.79 -14.58
N LEU A 18 -47.93 5.40 -13.59
CA LEU A 18 -47.28 6.15 -12.52
C LEU A 18 -46.42 5.30 -11.59
N ALA A 19 -46.85 4.04 -11.32
CA ALA A 19 -46.07 3.11 -10.54
C ALA A 19 -44.82 2.57 -11.31
N ALA A 20 -44.92 2.45 -12.65
CA ALA A 20 -43.79 2.05 -13.49
C ALA A 20 -42.73 3.14 -13.62
N VAL A 21 -43.10 4.43 -13.54
CA VAL A 21 -42.13 5.56 -13.54
C VAL A 21 -41.42 5.73 -12.19
N SER A 22 -42.03 5.31 -11.08
CA SER A 22 -41.38 5.33 -9.76
C SER A 22 -40.47 4.13 -9.49
N ALA A 23 -40.45 3.12 -10.36
CA ALA A 23 -39.52 1.99 -10.31
C ALA A 23 -38.26 2.19 -11.18
N SER A 24 -38.05 3.39 -11.73
CA SER A 24 -36.74 3.75 -12.24
C SER A 24 -35.79 3.87 -11.04
N ALA A 25 -35.06 2.78 -10.79
CA ALA A 25 -33.94 2.78 -9.88
C ALA A 25 -33.12 4.05 -10.10
N PRO A 26 -32.70 4.78 -9.04
CA PRO A 26 -31.87 5.95 -9.23
C PRO A 26 -30.68 5.50 -10.06
N VAL A 27 -30.46 6.19 -11.18
CA VAL A 27 -29.22 6.07 -11.95
C VAL A 27 -28.10 6.65 -11.05
N LYS A 28 -27.84 5.96 -9.94
CA LYS A 28 -26.66 6.18 -9.14
C LYS A 28 -25.52 5.55 -9.92
N ASN A 29 -24.59 6.39 -10.29
CA ASN A 29 -23.25 6.02 -10.70
C ASN A 29 -23.02 5.68 -12.18
N ILE A 30 -23.53 6.52 -13.10
CA ILE A 30 -22.90 6.55 -14.44
C ILE A 30 -21.65 7.48 -14.46
N PHE A 31 -21.40 8.25 -13.39
CA PHE A 31 -20.26 9.19 -13.31
C PHE A 31 -19.27 8.93 -12.16
N TYR A 32 -19.49 7.89 -11.36
CA TYR A 32 -18.37 7.40 -10.56
C TYR A 32 -17.68 6.37 -11.43
N GLY A 33 -16.45 6.72 -11.84
CA GLY A 33 -15.57 5.79 -12.54
C GLY A 33 -15.71 4.44 -11.87
N SER A 34 -15.95 3.44 -12.67
CA SER A 34 -16.03 2.06 -12.22
C SER A 34 -14.93 1.89 -11.17
N LYS A 35 -15.29 1.38 -9.99
CA LYS A 35 -14.35 0.62 -9.16
C LYS A 35 -13.98 -0.63 -9.98
N GLY A 36 -13.42 -0.43 -11.11
CA GLY A 36 -12.98 -1.42 -12.05
C GLY A 36 -11.52 -1.09 -12.26
N GLU A 37 -10.72 -1.94 -11.83
CA GLU A 37 -9.75 -2.60 -12.65
C GLU A 37 -9.53 -1.79 -13.94
N GLY A 38 -8.85 -0.64 -13.80
CA GLY A 38 -8.46 0.20 -14.93
C GLY A 38 -7.17 -0.38 -15.50
N GLU A 39 -6.99 -0.31 -16.80
CA GLU A 39 -5.72 -0.71 -17.43
C GLU A 39 -4.52 0.02 -16.83
N ILE A 40 -4.75 1.18 -16.22
CA ILE A 40 -3.74 2.05 -15.62
C ILE A 40 -4.12 2.35 -14.16
N ALA A 41 -3.18 2.10 -13.26
CA ALA A 41 -3.28 2.43 -11.84
C ALA A 41 -2.11 3.31 -11.40
N TYR A 42 -2.22 3.83 -10.19
CA TYR A 42 -1.11 4.50 -9.54
C TYR A 42 -0.98 4.04 -8.08
N VAL A 43 0.20 4.23 -7.52
CA VAL A 43 0.53 3.93 -6.14
C VAL A 43 1.32 5.08 -5.51
N ASP A 44 0.99 5.40 -4.27
CA ASP A 44 1.75 6.33 -3.44
C ASP A 44 2.86 5.53 -2.73
N LEU A 45 4.07 5.54 -3.31
CA LEU A 45 5.20 4.79 -2.78
C LEU A 45 5.60 5.26 -1.38
N GLU A 46 5.47 6.55 -1.09
CA GLU A 46 5.78 7.10 0.23
C GLU A 46 4.81 6.56 1.28
N ALA A 47 3.52 6.55 0.98
CA ALA A 47 2.50 6.00 1.88
C ALA A 47 2.69 4.48 2.11
N VAL A 48 3.00 3.70 1.06
CA VAL A 48 3.29 2.27 1.18
C VAL A 48 4.53 2.03 2.02
N PHE A 49 5.61 2.78 1.79
CA PHE A 49 6.86 2.68 2.55
C PHE A 49 6.63 3.02 4.03
N ASP A 50 5.87 4.08 4.31
CA ASP A 50 5.59 4.51 5.69
C ASP A 50 4.71 3.53 6.46
N ALA A 51 3.80 2.85 5.78
CA ALA A 51 2.91 1.84 6.36
C ALA A 51 3.57 0.45 6.49
N HIS A 52 4.74 0.24 5.87
CA HIS A 52 5.37 -1.09 5.82
C HIS A 52 5.81 -1.57 7.21
N PRO A 53 5.31 -2.74 7.70
CA PRO A 53 5.61 -3.21 9.06
C PRO A 53 7.09 -3.49 9.29
N ALA A 54 7.82 -4.01 8.31
CA ALA A 54 9.26 -4.27 8.41
C ALA A 54 10.11 -2.99 8.57
N ARG A 55 9.58 -1.79 8.26
CA ARG A 55 10.27 -0.52 8.49
C ARG A 55 10.64 -0.33 9.96
N LYS A 56 9.69 -0.58 10.85
CA LYS A 56 9.93 -0.46 12.30
C LYS A 56 10.95 -1.47 12.81
N GLU A 57 10.92 -2.68 12.28
CA GLU A 57 11.91 -3.72 12.62
C GLU A 57 13.30 -3.34 12.12
N ALA A 58 13.41 -2.83 10.89
CA ALA A 58 14.65 -2.33 10.32
C ALA A 58 15.24 -1.19 11.17
N GLU A 59 14.42 -0.26 11.64
CA GLU A 59 14.82 0.86 12.50
C GLU A 59 15.36 0.37 13.85
N ILE A 60 14.70 -0.60 14.48
CA ILE A 60 15.15 -1.23 15.71
C ILE A 60 16.48 -1.96 15.48
N PHE A 61 16.60 -2.72 14.40
CA PHE A 61 17.81 -3.44 14.06
C PHE A 61 19.00 -2.50 13.80
N LEU A 62 18.80 -1.41 13.07
CA LEU A 62 19.82 -0.39 12.83
C LEU A 62 20.31 0.25 14.13
N ASN A 63 19.40 0.59 15.04
CA ASN A 63 19.75 1.15 16.34
C ASN A 63 20.56 0.17 17.21
N GLN A 64 20.18 -1.10 17.19
CA GLN A 64 20.94 -2.15 17.88
C GLN A 64 22.34 -2.33 17.28
N LYS A 65 22.43 -2.36 15.95
CA LYS A 65 23.71 -2.49 15.23
C LYS A 65 24.63 -1.29 15.47
N ALA A 66 24.09 -0.07 15.44
CA ALA A 66 24.84 1.14 15.77
C ALA A 66 25.38 1.10 17.21
N SER A 67 24.56 0.66 18.17
CA SER A 67 24.98 0.52 19.57
C SER A 67 26.07 -0.55 19.75
N GLN A 68 25.92 -1.68 19.06
CA GLN A 68 26.93 -2.74 19.04
C GLN A 68 28.26 -2.24 18.49
N LEU A 69 28.25 -1.62 17.31
CA LEU A 69 29.45 -1.07 16.68
C LEU A 69 30.11 0.00 17.53
N GLN A 70 29.34 0.83 18.21
CA GLN A 70 29.89 1.81 19.16
C GLN A 70 30.61 1.14 20.32
N GLN A 71 30.05 0.08 20.90
CA GLN A 71 30.68 -0.67 21.99
C GLN A 71 31.98 -1.37 21.55
N GLU A 72 31.97 -1.98 20.35
CA GLU A 72 33.15 -2.58 19.74
C GLU A 72 34.25 -1.53 19.54
N MET A 73 33.90 -0.37 19.00
CA MET A 73 34.83 0.74 18.83
C MET A 73 35.43 1.23 20.13
N GLU A 74 34.62 1.38 21.21
CA GLU A 74 35.09 1.81 22.51
C GLU A 74 36.09 0.81 23.13
N GLN A 75 35.88 -0.49 22.92
CA GLN A 75 36.78 -1.53 23.42
C GLN A 75 38.09 -1.57 22.64
N GLU A 76 38.04 -1.45 21.32
CA GLU A 76 39.25 -1.47 20.48
C GLU A 76 40.05 -0.17 20.55
N ALA A 77 39.40 0.96 20.85
CA ALA A 77 40.04 2.26 20.90
C ALA A 77 41.04 2.44 22.05
N VAL A 78 41.00 1.53 23.06
CA VAL A 78 41.84 1.66 24.28
C VAL A 78 43.33 1.58 23.97
N ASP A 79 43.73 0.82 22.93
CA ASP A 79 45.14 0.55 22.58
C ASP A 79 45.56 1.12 21.23
N VAL A 80 44.74 2.00 20.60
CA VAL A 80 44.97 2.47 19.23
C VAL A 80 45.49 3.90 19.19
N GLU A 81 46.53 4.12 18.37
CA GLU A 81 47.01 5.49 18.08
C GLU A 81 45.99 6.34 17.34
N ARG A 82 46.12 7.67 17.42
CA ARG A 82 45.14 8.61 16.81
C ARG A 82 44.84 8.39 15.34
N SER A 83 45.80 7.94 14.56
CA SER A 83 45.64 7.59 13.14
C SER A 83 44.77 6.33 12.92
N GLY A 84 44.90 5.36 13.82
CA GLY A 84 44.10 4.14 13.83
C GLY A 84 42.62 4.41 14.17
N LEU A 85 42.38 5.32 15.16
CA LEU A 85 41.01 5.73 15.50
C LEU A 85 40.23 6.35 14.34
N GLN A 86 40.88 7.14 13.49
CA GLN A 86 40.22 7.72 12.30
C GLN A 86 39.83 6.67 11.26
N ASN A 87 40.67 5.66 11.07
CA ASN A 87 40.37 4.56 10.17
C ASN A 87 39.25 3.69 10.70
N MET A 88 39.27 3.39 11.99
CA MET A 88 38.21 2.64 12.69
C MET A 88 36.87 3.34 12.59
N LEU A 89 36.79 4.65 12.88
CA LEU A 89 35.56 5.43 12.73
C LEU A 89 34.99 5.37 11.31
N ARG A 90 35.87 5.44 10.28
CA ARG A 90 35.45 5.33 8.89
C ARG A 90 34.89 3.94 8.57
N GLU A 91 35.52 2.91 9.09
CA GLU A 91 35.08 1.53 8.88
C GLU A 91 33.72 1.28 9.54
N TYR A 92 33.50 1.72 10.76
CA TYR A 92 32.19 1.62 11.42
C TYR A 92 31.10 2.40 10.70
N GLN A 93 31.39 3.62 10.25
CA GLN A 93 30.43 4.39 9.45
C GLN A 93 30.09 3.67 8.14
N GLN A 94 31.09 3.07 7.48
CA GLN A 94 30.85 2.28 6.28
C GLN A 94 30.01 1.06 6.56
N GLN A 95 30.29 0.30 7.58
CA GLN A 95 29.51 -0.89 7.96
C GLN A 95 28.03 -0.53 8.25
N LEU A 96 27.80 0.58 8.98
CA LEU A 96 26.43 1.04 9.27
C LEU A 96 25.70 1.45 7.98
N THR A 97 26.37 2.20 7.10
CA THR A 97 25.82 2.61 5.80
C THR A 97 25.49 1.39 4.93
N ASP A 98 26.35 0.37 4.92
CA ASP A 98 26.15 -0.84 4.13
C ASP A 98 24.93 -1.63 4.64
N VAL A 99 24.76 -1.71 5.96
CA VAL A 99 23.58 -2.33 6.58
C VAL A 99 22.30 -1.56 6.26
N GLU A 100 22.31 -0.25 6.43
CA GLU A 100 21.17 0.63 6.11
C GLU A 100 20.78 0.50 4.63
N SER A 101 21.75 0.57 3.72
CA SER A 101 21.50 0.45 2.29
C SER A 101 20.91 -0.90 1.91
N ARG A 102 21.34 -1.99 2.56
CA ARG A 102 20.81 -3.33 2.33
C ARG A 102 19.36 -3.42 2.80
N LEU A 103 19.07 -3.00 4.04
CA LEU A 103 17.71 -3.03 4.58
C LEU A 103 16.74 -2.21 3.74
N LEU A 104 17.18 -1.04 3.28
CA LEU A 104 16.39 -0.21 2.39
C LEU A 104 16.13 -0.89 1.04
N SER A 105 17.16 -1.53 0.47
CA SER A 105 17.04 -2.27 -0.81
C SER A 105 16.05 -3.43 -0.68
N ASP A 106 16.17 -4.22 0.39
CA ASP A 106 15.30 -5.37 0.65
C ASP A 106 13.84 -4.92 0.81
N LEU A 107 13.61 -3.82 1.53
CA LEU A 107 12.30 -3.23 1.73
C LEU A 107 11.66 -2.74 0.41
N LEU A 108 12.45 -2.05 -0.42
CA LEU A 108 11.99 -1.57 -1.73
C LEU A 108 11.70 -2.72 -2.70
N GLU A 109 12.47 -3.81 -2.65
CA GLU A 109 12.23 -5.02 -3.46
C GLU A 109 10.92 -5.71 -3.04
N GLU A 110 10.65 -5.78 -1.73
CA GLU A 110 9.39 -6.31 -1.22
C GLU A 110 8.18 -5.47 -1.64
N ILE A 111 8.30 -4.14 -1.58
CA ILE A 111 7.26 -3.21 -2.04
C ILE A 111 7.00 -3.41 -3.55
N ASP A 112 8.05 -3.46 -4.37
CA ASP A 112 7.92 -3.66 -5.82
C ASP A 112 7.23 -4.99 -6.15
N SER A 113 7.65 -6.06 -5.50
CA SER A 113 7.02 -7.38 -5.62
C SER A 113 5.55 -7.38 -5.21
N SER A 114 5.22 -6.67 -4.13
CA SER A 114 3.85 -6.54 -3.64
C SER A 114 2.96 -5.75 -4.60
N ILE A 115 3.46 -4.63 -5.12
CA ILE A 115 2.78 -3.84 -6.16
C ILE A 115 2.48 -4.69 -7.38
N LYS A 116 3.47 -5.44 -7.87
CA LYS A 116 3.31 -6.33 -9.01
C LYS A 116 2.23 -7.39 -8.75
N THR A 117 2.27 -8.04 -7.59
CA THR A 117 1.30 -9.08 -7.24
C THR A 117 -0.12 -8.53 -7.14
N VAL A 118 -0.29 -7.35 -6.53
CA VAL A 118 -1.61 -6.70 -6.42
C VAL A 118 -2.10 -6.25 -7.80
N ALA A 119 -1.23 -5.67 -8.63
CA ALA A 119 -1.56 -5.27 -9.99
C ALA A 119 -2.03 -6.45 -10.85
N GLU A 120 -1.33 -7.58 -10.77
CA GLU A 120 -1.71 -8.81 -11.49
C GLU A 120 -3.08 -9.34 -11.02
N ARG A 121 -3.34 -9.35 -9.71
CA ARG A 121 -4.65 -9.77 -9.16
C ARG A 121 -5.81 -8.86 -9.57
N LYS A 122 -5.52 -7.59 -9.81
CA LYS A 122 -6.49 -6.56 -10.23
C LYS A 122 -6.56 -6.40 -11.76
N GLU A 123 -5.81 -7.20 -12.50
CA GLU A 123 -5.71 -7.13 -13.96
C GLU A 123 -5.24 -5.77 -14.50
N VAL A 124 -4.48 -5.04 -13.69
CA VAL A 124 -3.86 -3.76 -14.05
C VAL A 124 -2.66 -4.02 -14.95
N LYS A 125 -2.57 -3.30 -16.07
CA LYS A 125 -1.49 -3.45 -17.05
C LYS A 125 -0.31 -2.51 -16.82
N LEU A 126 -0.56 -1.37 -16.17
CA LEU A 126 0.45 -0.35 -15.91
C LEU A 126 0.19 0.30 -14.55
N VAL A 127 1.21 0.30 -13.70
CA VAL A 127 1.21 1.05 -12.44
C VAL A 127 2.18 2.20 -12.55
N LEU A 128 1.77 3.38 -12.17
CA LEU A 128 2.57 4.60 -12.12
C LEU A 128 2.74 5.05 -10.67
N GLU A 129 3.82 5.75 -10.38
CA GLU A 129 3.93 6.46 -9.13
C GLU A 129 2.95 7.65 -9.11
N LYS A 130 2.25 7.85 -8.01
CA LYS A 130 1.23 8.89 -7.81
C LYS A 130 1.72 10.28 -8.19
N ARG A 131 2.98 10.62 -7.88
CA ARG A 131 3.58 11.93 -8.22
C ARG A 131 3.65 12.20 -9.72
N ASN A 132 3.63 11.17 -10.54
CA ASN A 132 3.68 11.27 -12.00
C ASN A 132 2.28 11.30 -12.64
N VAL A 133 1.20 11.20 -11.85
CA VAL A 133 -0.17 11.16 -12.35
C VAL A 133 -0.84 12.51 -12.10
N LEU A 134 -1.21 13.19 -13.18
CA LEU A 134 -1.93 14.47 -13.09
C LEU A 134 -3.44 14.28 -12.90
N TYR A 135 -4.00 13.22 -13.49
CA TYR A 135 -5.43 12.96 -13.45
C TYR A 135 -5.77 11.54 -13.89
N GLY A 136 -6.74 10.91 -13.21
CA GLY A 136 -7.28 9.60 -13.56
C GLY A 136 -6.40 8.43 -13.08
N GLY A 137 -6.81 7.21 -13.41
CA GLY A 137 -6.20 5.97 -12.92
C GLY A 137 -6.88 5.44 -11.66
N TYR A 138 -6.61 4.16 -11.35
CA TYR A 138 -7.08 3.51 -10.13
C TYR A 138 -6.01 3.63 -9.04
N ASP A 139 -6.41 4.01 -7.83
CA ASP A 139 -5.49 4.08 -6.68
C ASP A 139 -5.31 2.68 -6.08
N LEU A 140 -4.11 2.12 -6.21
CA LEU A 140 -3.72 0.81 -5.67
C LEU A 140 -3.11 0.91 -4.27
N THR A 141 -2.90 2.10 -3.73
CA THR A 141 -2.11 2.32 -2.50
C THR A 141 -2.61 1.48 -1.33
N GLU A 142 -3.91 1.57 -1.01
CA GLU A 142 -4.50 0.80 0.08
C GLU A 142 -4.50 -0.72 -0.17
N ASP A 143 -4.75 -1.13 -1.41
CA ASP A 143 -4.71 -2.56 -1.78
C ASP A 143 -3.30 -3.15 -1.57
N VAL A 144 -2.24 -2.39 -1.88
CA VAL A 144 -0.85 -2.79 -1.68
C VAL A 144 -0.50 -2.83 -0.19
N ILE A 145 -0.87 -1.81 0.58
CA ILE A 145 -0.64 -1.76 2.03
C ILE A 145 -1.29 -2.97 2.70
N ASN A 146 -2.58 -3.20 2.45
CA ASN A 146 -3.30 -4.34 3.02
C ASN A 146 -2.67 -5.70 2.62
N TYR A 147 -2.15 -5.80 1.39
CA TYR A 147 -1.47 -7.01 0.95
C TYR A 147 -0.18 -7.26 1.72
N ILE A 148 0.64 -6.23 1.93
CA ILE A 148 1.90 -6.31 2.68
C ILE A 148 1.61 -6.67 4.15
N GLU A 149 0.69 -5.99 4.81
CA GLU A 149 0.31 -6.24 6.21
C GLU A 149 -0.14 -7.68 6.42
N ASN A 150 -1.07 -8.17 5.59
CA ASN A 150 -1.56 -9.55 5.68
C ASN A 150 -0.47 -10.60 5.46
N ASN A 151 0.47 -10.37 4.53
CA ASN A 151 1.57 -11.31 4.31
C ASN A 151 2.58 -11.27 5.45
N PHE A 152 2.83 -10.12 6.03
CA PHE A 152 3.73 -9.97 7.16
C PHE A 152 3.20 -10.70 8.39
N GLU A 153 1.92 -10.55 8.72
CA GLU A 153 1.27 -11.26 9.82
C GLU A 153 1.34 -12.79 9.64
N ASN A 154 1.00 -13.29 8.44
CA ASN A 154 1.06 -14.72 8.13
C ASN A 154 2.49 -15.29 8.23
N SER A 155 3.50 -14.49 7.90
CA SER A 155 4.91 -14.87 7.99
C SER A 155 5.38 -14.94 9.45
N ALA A 156 4.90 -14.05 10.30
CA ALA A 156 5.19 -14.03 11.73
C ALA A 156 4.59 -15.25 12.44
N GLU A 157 3.32 -15.58 12.16
CA GLU A 157 2.66 -16.75 12.74
C GLU A 157 3.34 -18.08 12.36
N SER A 158 3.79 -18.19 11.11
CA SER A 158 4.49 -19.41 10.64
C SER A 158 5.88 -19.63 11.25
N SER A 159 6.49 -18.57 11.77
CA SER A 159 7.81 -18.63 12.44
C SER A 159 7.72 -19.01 13.93
N GLU A 160 6.57 -18.86 14.55
CA GLU A 160 6.35 -19.25 15.96
C GLU A 160 5.97 -20.74 16.13
N GLU A 161 5.54 -21.43 15.07
CA GLU A 161 5.16 -22.86 15.11
C GLU A 161 6.33 -23.85 14.87
N ASN A 162 7.56 -23.39 14.63
CA ASN A 162 8.74 -24.23 14.40
C ASN A 162 9.76 -24.07 15.51
#